data_e9f6e2f92d8265133fde8447dc4daee3
#
_entry.id   e9f6e2f92d8265133fde8447dc4daee3
#
_cell.length_a   1.000
_cell.length_b   1.000
_cell.length_c   1.000
_cell.angle_alpha   90.00
_cell.angle_beta   90.00
_cell.angle_gamma   90.00
#
_symmetry.space_group_name_H-M   'P 1'
#
loop_
_entity.id
_entity.type
_entity.pdbx_description
1 polymer ?
#
loop_
_entity_poly.entity_id
_entity_poly.type
_entity_poly.pdbx_seq_one_letter_code
_entity_poly.pdbx_strand_id
1 'polypeptide(L)'
;MRLNYLANAIGLTMIYISLVILTPIIAALYYHEFNSILPFFTAGAISFFIGVIVRNAVPNSKTLENLNDIKKAEALFVVAISWIIFGIISGIPYLFYGLSPLDALFESVSGITTTGATILTHFNYSHAFFFWRSLTQWLGGLGIIVLFVAILPQFAVAGRQMFFAEAPGPTEDKFTPRIRNTASALWKIYAGFTIIQIILLMAGGMSGFDSVCNSLSTLAAGGFSPNPESLMGYHSNYLIWVTLIFMFLAGASFNIQYRAITQKNPLILFKNEEFKLYFSLVIIMAILITISLVLNTHLNLSDSFMHALYQVISITTSTGSASIDFINWDYTSKILLFIVMFMGSCAGSAGGGIKMVRWLIVYKSMKSELLRILHPNAIVNIKVDNKTVAPEVARQIIVYVFYYFLIFGITSIIISIIEHNSAVGLSCSITGLGNIGPGFAKQIGPMANFDGLHSSSKAIMIFNMLVGRLELIPFLVMLQKDFWTLKDN
;
A
#
# COMPACT_ATOMS: atom_id res chain seq x y z
N MET A 1 -18.60 -23.21 1.45
CA MET A 1 -18.54 -21.81 0.95
C MET A 1 -19.81 -21.48 0.18
N ARG A 2 -20.42 -20.35 0.46
CA ARG A 2 -21.68 -19.91 -0.16
C ARG A 2 -21.38 -19.15 -1.46
N LEU A 3 -21.26 -19.90 -2.57
CA LEU A 3 -20.92 -19.35 -3.89
C LEU A 3 -21.82 -18.20 -4.34
N ASN A 4 -23.10 -18.22 -3.93
CA ASN A 4 -24.07 -17.18 -4.27
C ASN A 4 -23.67 -15.79 -3.73
N TYR A 5 -23.18 -15.74 -2.48
CA TYR A 5 -22.74 -14.50 -1.85
C TYR A 5 -21.43 -14.00 -2.47
N LEU A 6 -20.51 -14.92 -2.73
CA LEU A 6 -19.23 -14.60 -3.36
C LEU A 6 -19.43 -14.03 -4.76
N ALA A 7 -20.23 -14.66 -5.60
CA ALA A 7 -20.53 -14.21 -6.95
C ALA A 7 -21.19 -12.83 -6.96
N ASN A 8 -22.15 -12.57 -6.06
CA ASN A 8 -22.79 -11.27 -5.97
C ASN A 8 -21.80 -10.17 -5.52
N ALA A 9 -20.97 -10.44 -4.50
CA ALA A 9 -19.98 -9.48 -4.03
C ALA A 9 -18.93 -9.15 -5.11
N ILE A 10 -18.37 -10.18 -5.75
CA ILE A 10 -17.38 -10.02 -6.83
C ILE A 10 -18.01 -9.31 -8.03
N GLY A 11 -19.19 -9.75 -8.49
CA GLY A 11 -19.87 -9.13 -9.63
C GLY A 11 -20.20 -7.66 -9.40
N LEU A 12 -20.66 -7.32 -8.19
CA LEU A 12 -20.93 -5.92 -7.81
C LEU A 12 -19.64 -5.09 -7.76
N THR A 13 -18.55 -5.64 -7.21
CA THR A 13 -17.23 -5.00 -7.21
C THR A 13 -16.77 -4.67 -8.64
N MET A 14 -16.89 -5.63 -9.57
CA MET A 14 -16.52 -5.41 -10.98
C MET A 14 -17.36 -4.32 -11.66
N ILE A 15 -18.67 -4.25 -11.38
CA ILE A 15 -19.54 -3.18 -11.90
C ILE A 15 -19.08 -1.80 -11.40
N TYR A 16 -18.69 -1.67 -10.13
CA TYR A 16 -18.20 -0.39 -9.62
C TYR A 16 -16.80 -0.05 -10.15
N ILE A 17 -15.91 -1.04 -10.29
CA ILE A 17 -14.60 -0.85 -10.90
C ILE A 17 -14.77 -0.34 -12.34
N SER A 18 -15.77 -0.83 -13.08
CA SER A 18 -16.02 -0.38 -14.46
C SER A 18 -16.27 1.13 -14.56
N LEU A 19 -17.01 1.70 -13.60
CA LEU A 19 -17.26 3.16 -13.55
C LEU A 19 -15.96 3.94 -13.25
N VAL A 20 -15.11 3.40 -12.40
CA VAL A 20 -13.82 4.04 -12.07
C VAL A 20 -12.87 4.03 -13.27
N ILE A 21 -12.81 2.93 -14.02
CA ILE A 21 -11.97 2.81 -15.23
C ILE A 21 -12.37 3.82 -16.33
N LEU A 22 -13.61 4.28 -16.34
CA LEU A 22 -14.04 5.30 -17.29
C LEU A 22 -13.57 6.73 -16.93
N THR A 23 -13.12 6.98 -15.69
CA THR A 23 -12.73 8.34 -15.26
C THR A 23 -11.55 8.93 -16.03
N PRO A 24 -10.50 8.19 -16.50
CA PRO A 24 -9.43 8.75 -17.32
C PRO A 24 -9.90 9.29 -18.68
N ILE A 25 -11.09 8.88 -19.17
CA ILE A 25 -11.69 9.44 -20.37
C ILE A 25 -11.92 10.95 -20.21
N ILE A 26 -12.19 11.43 -18.98
CA ILE A 26 -12.35 12.85 -18.71
C ILE A 26 -11.03 13.59 -18.99
N ALA A 27 -9.89 13.02 -18.57
CA ALA A 27 -8.58 13.59 -18.88
C ALA A 27 -8.29 13.53 -20.39
N ALA A 28 -8.59 12.40 -21.05
CA ALA A 28 -8.44 12.25 -22.50
C ALA A 28 -9.23 13.32 -23.28
N LEU A 29 -10.46 13.61 -22.88
CA LEU A 29 -11.29 14.64 -23.49
C LEU A 29 -10.74 16.06 -23.24
N TYR A 30 -10.31 16.32 -22.01
CA TYR A 30 -9.76 17.63 -21.64
C TYR A 30 -8.48 17.98 -22.40
N TYR A 31 -7.58 16.99 -22.59
CA TYR A 31 -6.31 17.15 -23.32
C TYR A 31 -6.41 16.84 -24.81
N HIS A 32 -7.61 16.60 -25.35
CA HIS A 32 -7.86 16.24 -26.77
C HIS A 32 -7.15 14.95 -27.23
N GLU A 33 -6.92 14.00 -26.33
CA GLU A 33 -6.26 12.71 -26.59
C GLU A 33 -7.26 11.62 -26.92
N PHE A 34 -8.01 11.76 -28.02
CA PHE A 34 -9.14 10.87 -28.37
C PHE A 34 -8.76 9.39 -28.55
N ASN A 35 -7.50 9.11 -28.94
CA ASN A 35 -6.99 7.74 -29.05
C ASN A 35 -6.96 7.01 -27.71
N SER A 36 -6.91 7.74 -26.59
CA SER A 36 -6.91 7.20 -25.24
C SER A 36 -8.31 6.83 -24.72
N ILE A 37 -9.39 7.16 -25.44
CA ILE A 37 -10.75 6.80 -25.04
C ILE A 37 -10.99 5.29 -25.17
N LEU A 38 -10.57 4.71 -26.29
CA LEU A 38 -10.83 3.29 -26.60
C LEU A 38 -10.25 2.33 -25.55
N PRO A 39 -9.00 2.48 -25.07
CA PRO A 39 -8.43 1.62 -24.01
C PRO A 39 -9.28 1.57 -22.74
N PHE A 40 -9.71 2.72 -22.24
CA PHE A 40 -10.47 2.80 -20.98
C PHE A 40 -11.92 2.39 -21.17
N PHE A 41 -12.53 2.71 -22.31
CA PHE A 41 -13.88 2.28 -22.63
C PHE A 41 -13.98 0.75 -22.75
N THR A 42 -13.03 0.11 -23.46
CA THR A 42 -13.01 -1.36 -23.60
C THR A 42 -12.80 -2.06 -22.27
N ALA A 43 -11.86 -1.60 -21.44
CA ALA A 43 -11.63 -2.16 -20.11
C ALA A 43 -12.87 -1.99 -19.19
N GLY A 44 -13.49 -0.81 -19.22
CA GLY A 44 -14.72 -0.55 -18.48
C GLY A 44 -15.88 -1.45 -18.94
N ALA A 45 -16.09 -1.59 -20.24
CA ALA A 45 -17.11 -2.46 -20.80
C ALA A 45 -16.88 -3.93 -20.41
N ILE A 46 -15.66 -4.45 -20.57
CA ILE A 46 -15.31 -5.82 -20.16
C ILE A 46 -15.61 -6.03 -18.67
N SER A 47 -15.18 -5.12 -17.81
CA SER A 47 -15.44 -5.21 -16.37
C SER A 47 -16.93 -5.22 -16.06
N PHE A 48 -17.70 -4.34 -16.71
CA PHE A 48 -19.15 -4.25 -16.53
C PHE A 48 -19.87 -5.55 -16.94
N PHE A 49 -19.61 -6.03 -18.15
CA PHE A 49 -20.28 -7.23 -18.68
C PHE A 49 -19.93 -8.48 -17.87
N ILE A 50 -18.65 -8.69 -17.51
CA ILE A 50 -18.26 -9.81 -16.67
C ILE A 50 -18.91 -9.68 -15.28
N GLY A 51 -18.95 -8.48 -14.70
CA GLY A 51 -19.61 -8.22 -13.43
C GLY A 51 -21.10 -8.58 -13.45
N VAL A 52 -21.81 -8.20 -14.52
CA VAL A 52 -23.23 -8.54 -14.71
C VAL A 52 -23.42 -10.05 -14.90
N ILE A 53 -22.57 -10.70 -15.71
CA ILE A 53 -22.62 -12.15 -15.94
C ILE A 53 -22.41 -12.90 -14.64
N VAL A 54 -21.34 -12.60 -13.90
CA VAL A 54 -21.00 -13.27 -12.62
C VAL A 54 -22.13 -13.09 -11.61
N ARG A 55 -22.71 -11.90 -11.53
CA ARG A 55 -23.84 -11.63 -10.63
C ARG A 55 -25.11 -12.39 -10.99
N ASN A 56 -25.39 -12.59 -12.28
CA ASN A 56 -26.62 -13.25 -12.77
C ASN A 56 -26.45 -14.77 -12.96
N ALA A 57 -25.21 -15.28 -13.02
CA ALA A 57 -24.93 -16.71 -13.23
C ALA A 57 -25.37 -17.60 -12.07
N VAL A 58 -25.56 -17.04 -10.87
CA VAL A 58 -25.91 -17.79 -9.68
C VAL A 58 -27.36 -17.47 -9.26
N PRO A 59 -28.27 -18.47 -9.23
CA PRO A 59 -29.65 -18.30 -8.78
C PRO A 59 -29.68 -17.77 -7.34
N ASN A 60 -30.60 -16.86 -7.03
CA ASN A 60 -30.77 -16.23 -5.71
C ASN A 60 -29.60 -15.37 -5.21
N SER A 61 -28.67 -14.95 -6.08
CA SER A 61 -27.61 -14.01 -5.70
C SER A 61 -28.15 -12.63 -5.22
N LYS A 62 -29.39 -12.31 -5.55
CA LYS A 62 -30.04 -11.02 -5.24
C LYS A 62 -30.68 -10.94 -3.85
N THR A 63 -30.87 -12.04 -3.15
CA THR A 63 -31.45 -12.06 -1.79
C THR A 63 -30.36 -11.75 -0.76
N LEU A 64 -30.12 -10.46 -0.56
CA LEU A 64 -29.13 -9.92 0.39
C LEU A 64 -29.64 -9.79 1.82
N GLU A 65 -30.69 -10.56 2.20
CA GLU A 65 -31.35 -10.37 3.50
C GLU A 65 -30.47 -10.74 4.72
N ASN A 66 -29.38 -11.50 4.53
CA ASN A 66 -28.52 -11.96 5.64
C ASN A 66 -27.02 -11.70 5.43
N LEU A 67 -26.62 -10.48 5.06
CA LEU A 67 -25.21 -10.08 5.02
C LEU A 67 -24.50 -10.13 6.39
N ASN A 68 -25.26 -10.26 7.48
CA ASN A 68 -24.74 -10.43 8.83
C ASN A 68 -24.01 -11.77 9.05
N ASP A 69 -24.22 -12.75 8.17
CA ASP A 69 -23.76 -14.13 8.35
C ASP A 69 -22.49 -14.46 7.55
N ILE A 70 -21.80 -13.47 6.94
CA ILE A 70 -20.56 -13.75 6.22
C ILE A 70 -19.50 -14.24 7.20
N LYS A 71 -19.01 -15.47 7.01
CA LYS A 71 -17.92 -16.04 7.79
C LYS A 71 -16.61 -15.28 7.50
N LYS A 72 -15.73 -15.15 8.49
CA LYS A 72 -14.44 -14.45 8.35
C LYS A 72 -13.62 -14.97 7.16
N ALA A 73 -13.62 -16.30 6.93
CA ALA A 73 -12.92 -16.92 5.81
C ALA A 73 -13.48 -16.49 4.44
N GLU A 74 -14.82 -16.39 4.32
CA GLU A 74 -15.47 -15.93 3.07
C GLU A 74 -15.13 -14.46 2.77
N ALA A 75 -15.11 -13.61 3.81
CA ALA A 75 -14.71 -12.21 3.67
C ALA A 75 -13.26 -12.06 3.18
N LEU A 76 -12.31 -12.83 3.76
CA LEU A 76 -10.92 -12.85 3.32
C LEU A 76 -10.77 -13.28 1.86
N PHE A 77 -11.55 -14.30 1.44
CA PHE A 77 -11.54 -14.77 0.05
C PHE A 77 -12.04 -13.70 -0.92
N VAL A 78 -13.20 -13.06 -0.62
CA VAL A 78 -13.75 -11.99 -1.46
C VAL A 78 -12.75 -10.86 -1.63
N VAL A 79 -12.10 -10.44 -0.53
CA VAL A 79 -11.07 -9.40 -0.57
C VAL A 79 -9.93 -9.80 -1.51
N ALA A 80 -9.31 -10.97 -1.30
CA ALA A 80 -8.16 -11.39 -2.08
C ALA A 80 -8.49 -11.55 -3.58
N ILE A 81 -9.63 -12.17 -3.90
CA ILE A 81 -10.06 -12.33 -5.30
C ILE A 81 -10.39 -10.98 -5.94
N SER A 82 -11.03 -10.06 -5.21
CA SER A 82 -11.33 -8.72 -5.72
C SER A 82 -10.06 -7.95 -6.09
N TRP A 83 -9.00 -8.06 -5.30
CA TRP A 83 -7.70 -7.44 -5.60
C TRP A 83 -7.05 -8.05 -6.85
N ILE A 84 -7.06 -9.38 -6.99
CA ILE A 84 -6.53 -10.06 -8.18
C ILE A 84 -7.31 -9.63 -9.44
N ILE A 85 -8.64 -9.64 -9.37
CA ILE A 85 -9.51 -9.24 -10.48
C ILE A 85 -9.27 -7.77 -10.84
N PHE A 86 -9.17 -6.89 -9.84
CA PHE A 86 -8.87 -5.48 -10.08
C PHE A 86 -7.51 -5.30 -10.73
N GLY A 87 -6.49 -6.06 -10.30
CA GLY A 87 -5.18 -6.07 -10.94
C GLY A 87 -5.23 -6.44 -12.41
N ILE A 88 -5.96 -7.49 -12.76
CA ILE A 88 -6.10 -7.95 -14.15
C ILE A 88 -6.84 -6.92 -15.01
N ILE A 89 -7.99 -6.43 -14.53
CA ILE A 89 -8.85 -5.53 -15.31
C ILE A 89 -8.19 -4.16 -15.49
N SER A 90 -7.56 -3.62 -14.46
CA SER A 90 -6.86 -2.33 -14.54
C SER A 90 -5.59 -2.37 -15.39
N GLY A 91 -5.09 -3.56 -15.72
CA GLY A 91 -4.02 -3.79 -16.69
C GLY A 91 -4.46 -3.72 -18.15
N ILE A 92 -5.75 -3.94 -18.45
CA ILE A 92 -6.25 -3.99 -19.82
C ILE A 92 -5.92 -2.71 -20.62
N PRO A 93 -6.10 -1.49 -20.10
CA PRO A 93 -5.74 -0.28 -20.84
C PRO A 93 -4.28 -0.26 -21.29
N TYR A 94 -3.35 -0.75 -20.46
CA TYR A 94 -1.91 -0.72 -20.76
C TYR A 94 -1.52 -1.57 -21.97
N LEU A 95 -2.29 -2.62 -22.31
CA LEU A 95 -2.09 -3.43 -23.52
C LEU A 95 -2.22 -2.58 -24.80
N PHE A 96 -3.14 -1.60 -24.80
CA PHE A 96 -3.34 -0.70 -25.94
C PHE A 96 -2.21 0.31 -26.12
N TYR A 97 -1.41 0.54 -25.06
CA TYR A 97 -0.21 1.38 -25.11
C TYR A 97 1.06 0.60 -25.45
N GLY A 98 0.93 -0.68 -25.83
CA GLY A 98 2.03 -1.50 -26.33
C GLY A 98 2.78 -2.31 -25.25
N LEU A 99 2.32 -2.32 -24.00
CA LEU A 99 2.92 -3.17 -22.97
C LEU A 99 2.57 -4.63 -23.24
N SER A 100 3.52 -5.54 -22.96
CA SER A 100 3.24 -6.97 -22.99
C SER A 100 2.20 -7.36 -21.93
N PRO A 101 1.49 -8.49 -22.05
CA PRO A 101 0.50 -8.90 -21.05
C PRO A 101 1.08 -9.01 -19.62
N LEU A 102 2.31 -9.49 -19.46
CA LEU A 102 2.98 -9.60 -18.17
C LEU A 102 3.35 -8.21 -17.63
N ASP A 103 3.85 -7.32 -18.48
CA ASP A 103 4.25 -5.97 -18.11
C ASP A 103 3.02 -5.12 -17.78
N ALA A 104 1.94 -5.24 -18.53
CA ALA A 104 0.67 -4.60 -18.23
C ALA A 104 0.11 -5.05 -16.86
N LEU A 105 0.21 -6.34 -16.54
CA LEU A 105 -0.17 -6.88 -15.23
C LEU A 105 0.76 -6.38 -14.12
N PHE A 106 2.08 -6.33 -14.36
CA PHE A 106 3.05 -5.81 -13.41
C PHE A 106 2.78 -4.36 -13.05
N GLU A 107 2.65 -3.49 -14.06
CA GLU A 107 2.37 -2.06 -13.86
C GLU A 107 1.03 -1.82 -13.15
N SER A 108 0.02 -2.58 -13.53
CA SER A 108 -1.30 -2.54 -12.92
C SER A 108 -1.30 -2.98 -11.46
N VAL A 109 -0.71 -4.15 -11.17
CA VAL A 109 -0.61 -4.65 -9.80
C VAL A 109 0.24 -3.72 -8.94
N SER A 110 1.36 -3.21 -9.48
CA SER A 110 2.18 -2.20 -8.81
C SER A 110 1.37 -0.95 -8.48
N GLY A 111 0.50 -0.51 -9.40
CA GLY A 111 -0.41 0.61 -9.18
C GLY A 111 -1.39 0.35 -8.04
N ILE A 112 -2.23 -0.69 -8.15
CA ILE A 112 -3.28 -0.96 -7.17
C ILE A 112 -2.74 -1.34 -5.78
N THR A 113 -1.61 -2.06 -5.71
CA THR A 113 -0.98 -2.41 -4.44
C THR A 113 -0.15 -1.27 -3.86
N THR A 114 -0.14 -0.11 -4.53
CA THR A 114 0.65 1.07 -4.15
C THR A 114 2.14 0.78 -3.99
N THR A 115 2.66 -0.18 -4.77
CA THR A 115 4.09 -0.52 -4.72
C THR A 115 4.96 0.53 -5.38
N GLY A 116 4.53 1.09 -6.53
CA GLY A 116 5.30 2.13 -7.22
C GLY A 116 6.48 1.63 -8.06
N ALA A 117 6.70 0.32 -8.14
CA ALA A 117 7.66 -0.27 -9.08
C ALA A 117 7.13 -0.14 -10.52
N THR A 118 7.95 0.32 -11.45
CA THR A 118 7.52 0.54 -12.84
C THR A 118 8.39 -0.22 -13.83
N ILE A 119 7.75 -0.68 -14.91
CA ILE A 119 8.43 -1.27 -16.06
C ILE A 119 8.57 -0.28 -17.22
N LEU A 120 8.13 0.97 -17.06
CA LEU A 120 8.16 1.95 -18.13
C LEU A 120 9.60 2.35 -18.45
N THR A 121 9.97 2.23 -19.71
CA THR A 121 11.28 2.63 -20.24
C THR A 121 11.29 4.07 -20.78
N HIS A 122 10.11 4.61 -21.08
CA HIS A 122 9.90 5.98 -21.52
C HIS A 122 8.60 6.54 -20.93
N PHE A 123 8.47 7.87 -20.97
CA PHE A 123 7.34 8.60 -20.37
C PHE A 123 6.55 9.40 -21.41
N ASN A 124 6.58 8.96 -22.68
CA ASN A 124 5.84 9.60 -23.79
C ASN A 124 4.44 8.99 -23.95
N TYR A 125 3.67 8.94 -22.85
CA TYR A 125 2.30 8.46 -22.86
C TYR A 125 1.31 9.61 -22.66
N SER A 126 0.03 9.33 -22.90
CA SER A 126 -1.05 10.31 -22.74
C SER A 126 -1.27 10.73 -21.28
N HIS A 127 -1.89 11.89 -21.09
CA HIS A 127 -2.32 12.33 -19.75
C HIS A 127 -3.30 11.34 -19.12
N ALA A 128 -4.19 10.74 -19.91
CA ALA A 128 -5.12 9.70 -19.44
C ALA A 128 -4.38 8.48 -18.87
N PHE A 129 -3.26 8.07 -19.49
CA PHE A 129 -2.41 6.97 -19.00
C PHE A 129 -1.81 7.28 -17.61
N PHE A 130 -1.17 8.45 -17.44
CA PHE A 130 -0.56 8.84 -16.17
C PHE A 130 -1.60 9.11 -15.09
N PHE A 131 -2.74 9.69 -15.45
CA PHE A 131 -3.85 9.86 -14.52
C PHE A 131 -4.35 8.49 -14.00
N TRP A 132 -4.50 7.49 -14.90
CA TRP A 132 -4.90 6.15 -14.50
C TRP A 132 -3.90 5.50 -13.54
N ARG A 133 -2.59 5.58 -13.83
CA ARG A 133 -1.54 5.07 -12.93
C ARG A 133 -1.67 5.67 -11.52
N SER A 134 -1.81 6.98 -11.41
CA SER A 134 -1.93 7.66 -10.13
C SER A 134 -3.26 7.37 -9.43
N LEU A 135 -4.35 7.27 -10.19
CA LEU A 135 -5.66 6.96 -9.64
C LEU A 135 -5.74 5.53 -9.10
N THR A 136 -5.12 4.55 -9.77
CA THR A 136 -5.06 3.18 -9.25
C THR A 136 -4.35 3.12 -7.91
N GLN A 137 -3.27 3.87 -7.72
CA GLN A 137 -2.62 3.99 -6.42
C GLN A 137 -3.53 4.64 -5.38
N TRP A 138 -4.19 5.74 -5.73
CA TRP A 138 -5.09 6.45 -4.80
C TRP A 138 -6.22 5.56 -4.29
N LEU A 139 -6.80 4.75 -5.17
CA LEU A 139 -7.82 3.76 -4.81
C LEU A 139 -7.24 2.62 -3.97
N GLY A 140 -6.04 2.16 -4.30
CA GLY A 140 -5.32 1.13 -3.56
C GLY A 140 -4.88 1.57 -2.16
N GLY A 141 -4.62 2.88 -1.94
CA GLY A 141 -4.07 3.42 -0.70
C GLY A 141 -4.94 3.22 0.53
N LEU A 142 -6.22 3.56 0.46
CA LEU A 142 -7.19 3.30 1.53
C LEU A 142 -7.93 1.95 1.38
N GLY A 143 -7.67 1.24 0.29
CA GLY A 143 -8.34 -0.01 -0.02
C GLY A 143 -9.72 0.19 -0.64
N ILE A 144 -9.94 -0.56 -1.70
CA ILE A 144 -11.17 -0.49 -2.50
C ILE A 144 -12.41 -0.89 -1.69
N ILE A 145 -12.24 -1.80 -0.72
CA ILE A 145 -13.32 -2.29 0.13
C ILE A 145 -13.72 -1.25 1.17
N VAL A 146 -12.77 -0.51 1.72
CA VAL A 146 -13.07 0.61 2.62
C VAL A 146 -13.88 1.68 1.89
N LEU A 147 -13.59 1.93 0.60
CA LEU A 147 -14.40 2.80 -0.25
C LEU A 147 -15.84 2.27 -0.39
N PHE A 148 -15.99 0.99 -0.70
CA PHE A 148 -17.33 0.39 -0.86
C PHE A 148 -18.11 0.38 0.46
N VAL A 149 -17.48 0.08 1.58
CA VAL A 149 -18.11 0.18 2.90
C VAL A 149 -18.57 1.61 3.21
N ALA A 150 -17.81 2.61 2.78
CA ALA A 150 -18.18 4.02 3.00
C ALA A 150 -19.38 4.45 2.17
N ILE A 151 -19.46 3.99 0.90
CA ILE A 151 -20.47 4.47 -0.06
C ILE A 151 -21.73 3.60 -0.04
N LEU A 152 -21.61 2.27 0.12
CA LEU A 152 -22.70 1.32 -0.08
C LEU A 152 -23.25 0.79 1.26
N PRO A 153 -24.50 1.12 1.63
CA PRO A 153 -25.11 0.64 2.88
C PRO A 153 -25.15 -0.88 3.00
N GLN A 154 -25.33 -1.58 1.88
CA GLN A 154 -25.39 -3.05 1.83
C GLN A 154 -24.07 -3.74 2.14
N PHE A 155 -22.93 -3.07 1.95
CA PHE A 155 -21.61 -3.55 2.38
C PHE A 155 -21.29 -3.18 3.82
N ALA A 156 -21.99 -2.22 4.43
CA ALA A 156 -21.71 -1.81 5.81
C ALA A 156 -22.02 -2.92 6.83
N VAL A 157 -22.91 -3.83 6.51
CA VAL A 157 -23.32 -4.94 7.38
C VAL A 157 -22.36 -6.13 7.23
N ALA A 158 -22.02 -6.52 6.00
CA ALA A 158 -20.97 -7.50 5.70
C ALA A 158 -19.56 -6.93 5.93
N GLY A 159 -19.45 -5.62 5.83
CA GLY A 159 -18.21 -4.87 5.84
C GLY A 159 -17.43 -4.92 7.15
N ARG A 160 -18.03 -5.32 8.28
CA ARG A 160 -17.27 -5.44 9.55
C ARG A 160 -16.09 -6.40 9.39
N GLN A 161 -16.32 -7.59 8.90
CA GLN A 161 -15.28 -8.61 8.74
C GLN A 161 -14.35 -8.29 7.57
N MET A 162 -14.87 -7.72 6.48
CA MET A 162 -14.08 -7.25 5.35
C MET A 162 -13.19 -6.06 5.72
N PHE A 163 -13.72 -5.08 6.46
CA PHE A 163 -12.97 -3.94 6.96
C PHE A 163 -11.81 -4.36 7.88
N PHE A 164 -12.06 -5.28 8.79
CA PHE A 164 -10.99 -5.81 9.66
C PHE A 164 -10.02 -6.73 8.91
N ALA A 165 -10.42 -7.31 7.79
CA ALA A 165 -9.53 -8.08 6.93
C ALA A 165 -8.57 -7.19 6.13
N GLU A 166 -8.98 -5.97 5.76
CA GLU A 166 -8.19 -5.04 4.97
C GLU A 166 -7.42 -4.01 5.83
N ALA A 167 -7.90 -3.72 7.03
CA ALA A 167 -7.27 -2.78 7.98
C ALA A 167 -7.00 -3.46 9.34
N PRO A 168 -6.13 -4.47 9.40
CA PRO A 168 -5.84 -5.16 10.65
C PRO A 168 -5.07 -4.27 11.62
N GLY A 169 -5.61 -4.16 12.81
CA GLY A 169 -4.97 -3.51 13.95
C GLY A 169 -5.34 -4.27 15.23
N PRO A 170 -4.51 -4.20 16.29
CA PRO A 170 -4.75 -4.91 17.54
C PRO A 170 -5.91 -4.35 18.39
N THR A 171 -6.66 -3.40 17.88
CA THR A 171 -7.74 -2.75 18.61
C THR A 171 -9.10 -3.20 18.10
N GLU A 172 -9.64 -4.25 18.71
CA GLU A 172 -11.10 -4.47 18.78
C GLU A 172 -11.74 -3.45 19.74
N ASP A 173 -11.54 -2.17 19.50
CA ASP A 173 -12.39 -1.18 20.18
C ASP A 173 -13.80 -1.35 19.59
N LYS A 174 -14.78 -1.52 20.49
CA LYS A 174 -16.21 -1.70 20.22
C LYS A 174 -16.74 -0.58 19.31
N PHE A 175 -16.47 -0.66 18.02
CA PHE A 175 -17.03 0.21 16.99
C PHE A 175 -18.34 -0.39 16.51
N THR A 176 -19.34 -0.32 17.33
CA THR A 176 -20.74 -0.55 16.98
C THR A 176 -21.44 0.80 16.86
N PRO A 177 -22.41 0.97 16.10
CA PRO A 177 -22.97 0.53 14.81
C PRO A 177 -22.58 1.41 13.62
N ARG A 178 -21.34 1.94 13.53
CA ARG A 178 -20.98 3.07 12.68
C ARG A 178 -19.76 2.82 11.79
N ILE A 179 -19.51 1.58 11.35
CA ILE A 179 -18.40 1.26 10.43
C ILE A 179 -18.44 2.17 9.19
N ARG A 180 -19.64 2.40 8.63
CA ARG A 180 -19.85 3.34 7.53
C ARG A 180 -19.40 4.76 7.88
N ASN A 181 -19.73 5.25 9.07
CA ASN A 181 -19.35 6.61 9.48
C ASN A 181 -17.83 6.72 9.67
N THR A 182 -17.19 5.68 10.22
CA THR A 182 -15.73 5.60 10.36
C THR A 182 -15.04 5.56 9.00
N ALA A 183 -15.47 4.67 8.10
CA ALA A 183 -14.95 4.60 6.73
C ALA A 183 -15.14 5.94 5.99
N SER A 184 -16.32 6.55 6.08
CA SER A 184 -16.60 7.87 5.49
C SER A 184 -15.69 8.97 6.07
N ALA A 185 -15.42 8.95 7.39
CA ALA A 185 -14.54 9.92 8.02
C ALA A 185 -13.10 9.77 7.54
N LEU A 186 -12.60 8.53 7.42
CA LEU A 186 -11.27 8.24 6.88
C LEU A 186 -11.13 8.72 5.43
N TRP A 187 -12.13 8.46 4.59
CA TRP A 187 -12.15 8.93 3.21
C TRP A 187 -12.18 10.46 3.10
N LYS A 188 -12.94 11.14 3.96
CA LYS A 188 -12.97 12.62 3.98
C LYS A 188 -11.60 13.23 4.31
N ILE A 189 -10.86 12.64 5.28
CA ILE A 189 -9.52 13.10 5.62
C ILE A 189 -8.56 12.83 4.47
N TYR A 190 -8.59 11.63 3.92
CA TYR A 190 -7.75 11.22 2.81
C TYR A 190 -7.94 12.13 1.58
N ALA A 191 -9.19 12.35 1.16
CA ALA A 191 -9.52 13.27 0.08
C ALA A 191 -9.16 14.72 0.43
N GLY A 192 -9.40 15.15 1.67
CA GLY A 192 -9.05 16.49 2.13
C GLY A 192 -7.54 16.74 2.06
N PHE A 193 -6.72 15.82 2.56
CA PHE A 193 -5.27 15.94 2.44
C PHE A 193 -4.80 15.90 0.98
N THR A 194 -5.41 15.08 0.14
CA THR A 194 -5.10 15.06 -1.31
C THR A 194 -5.35 16.43 -1.92
N ILE A 195 -6.50 17.05 -1.68
CA ILE A 195 -6.84 18.37 -2.21
C ILE A 195 -5.87 19.45 -1.69
N ILE A 196 -5.56 19.44 -0.39
CA ILE A 196 -4.62 20.40 0.20
C ILE A 196 -3.23 20.23 -0.44
N GLN A 197 -2.75 19.01 -0.63
CA GLN A 197 -1.47 18.76 -1.28
C GLN A 197 -1.46 19.25 -2.73
N ILE A 198 -2.52 19.01 -3.51
CA ILE A 198 -2.64 19.52 -4.89
C ILE A 198 -2.45 21.04 -4.90
N ILE A 199 -3.18 21.76 -4.04
CA ILE A 199 -3.10 23.22 -3.97
C ILE A 199 -1.68 23.69 -3.62
N LEU A 200 -1.02 23.04 -2.65
CA LEU A 200 0.33 23.41 -2.23
C LEU A 200 1.37 23.09 -3.31
N LEU A 201 1.26 21.97 -4.03
CA LEU A 201 2.16 21.65 -5.13
C LEU A 201 1.99 22.63 -6.29
N MET A 202 0.75 23.01 -6.64
CA MET A 202 0.48 24.06 -7.64
C MET A 202 1.05 25.42 -7.20
N ALA A 203 0.90 25.80 -5.94
CA ALA A 203 1.49 27.02 -5.39
C ALA A 203 3.02 27.02 -5.44
N GLY A 204 3.65 25.84 -5.43
CA GLY A 204 5.09 25.64 -5.63
C GLY A 204 5.55 25.66 -7.09
N GLY A 205 4.65 25.92 -8.06
CA GLY A 205 4.97 26.02 -9.48
C GLY A 205 4.87 24.70 -10.26
N MET A 206 4.39 23.61 -9.65
CA MET A 206 4.13 22.38 -10.37
C MET A 206 2.87 22.52 -11.25
N SER A 207 2.85 21.90 -12.44
CA SER A 207 1.68 21.93 -13.31
C SER A 207 0.44 21.37 -12.59
N GLY A 208 -0.76 21.81 -12.97
CA GLY A 208 -2.00 21.30 -12.36
C GLY A 208 -2.16 19.80 -12.52
N PHE A 209 -1.79 19.26 -13.68
CA PHE A 209 -1.84 17.83 -13.96
C PHE A 209 -0.87 17.04 -13.08
N ASP A 210 0.41 17.46 -13.05
CA ASP A 210 1.42 16.80 -12.24
C ASP A 210 1.10 16.89 -10.74
N SER A 211 0.56 18.03 -10.29
CA SER A 211 0.12 18.21 -8.90
C SER A 211 -0.97 17.22 -8.51
N VAL A 212 -1.95 16.98 -9.39
CA VAL A 212 -2.99 15.98 -9.18
C VAL A 212 -2.37 14.59 -9.12
N CYS A 213 -1.59 14.19 -10.13
CA CYS A 213 -1.00 12.86 -10.20
C CYS A 213 -0.08 12.55 -9.01
N ASN A 214 0.83 13.48 -8.68
CA ASN A 214 1.76 13.30 -7.56
C ASN A 214 1.02 13.29 -6.20
N SER A 215 -0.04 14.08 -6.02
CA SER A 215 -0.81 14.08 -4.77
C SER A 215 -1.61 12.79 -4.59
N LEU A 216 -2.23 12.28 -5.66
CA LEU A 216 -2.91 10.98 -5.64
C LEU A 216 -1.95 9.86 -5.22
N SER A 217 -0.75 9.85 -5.80
CA SER A 217 0.28 8.85 -5.50
C SER A 217 0.86 8.99 -4.08
N THR A 218 1.14 10.22 -3.65
CA THR A 218 1.77 10.50 -2.34
C THR A 218 0.88 10.08 -1.18
N LEU A 219 -0.39 10.51 -1.17
CA LEU A 219 -1.33 10.17 -0.10
C LEU A 219 -1.64 8.67 -0.06
N ALA A 220 -1.58 8.02 -1.22
CA ALA A 220 -1.71 6.57 -1.34
C ALA A 220 -0.48 5.80 -0.82
N ALA A 221 0.62 6.51 -0.55
CA ALA A 221 1.92 5.89 -0.29
C ALA A 221 2.39 4.98 -1.44
N GLY A 222 2.27 5.47 -2.69
CA GLY A 222 2.50 4.65 -3.89
C GLY A 222 3.66 5.10 -4.79
N GLY A 223 3.97 6.40 -4.85
CA GLY A 223 5.18 6.96 -5.45
C GLY A 223 5.24 7.06 -6.97
N PHE A 224 4.20 6.68 -7.71
CA PHE A 224 4.15 6.94 -9.15
C PHE A 224 4.15 8.45 -9.44
N SER A 225 4.91 8.84 -10.45
CA SER A 225 4.97 10.23 -10.94
C SER A 225 4.83 10.24 -12.47
N PRO A 226 4.28 11.31 -13.07
CA PRO A 226 4.37 11.56 -14.50
C PRO A 226 5.80 11.87 -14.95
N ASN A 227 6.65 12.37 -14.02
CA ASN A 227 8.06 12.66 -14.31
C ASN A 227 8.90 11.40 -14.10
N PRO A 228 9.77 11.02 -15.09
CA PRO A 228 10.63 9.84 -14.99
C PRO A 228 11.63 9.93 -13.82
N GLU A 229 12.04 11.13 -13.44
CA GLU A 229 12.96 11.38 -12.32
C GLU A 229 12.23 11.59 -10.98
N SER A 230 10.96 11.19 -10.88
CA SER A 230 10.14 11.36 -9.67
C SER A 230 10.13 12.84 -9.21
N LEU A 231 10.19 13.12 -7.91
CA LEU A 231 10.24 14.50 -7.39
C LEU A 231 11.56 15.22 -7.68
N MET A 232 12.65 14.50 -7.90
CA MET A 232 13.95 15.07 -8.28
C MET A 232 13.85 15.92 -9.55
N GLY A 233 13.09 15.47 -10.55
CA GLY A 233 12.94 16.14 -11.84
C GLY A 233 12.24 17.51 -11.81
N TYR A 234 11.63 17.88 -10.68
CA TYR A 234 11.02 19.23 -10.53
C TYR A 234 11.98 20.28 -9.95
N HIS A 235 13.19 19.91 -9.52
CA HIS A 235 14.27 20.78 -9.06
C HIS A 235 13.84 21.85 -8.02
N SER A 236 12.93 21.52 -7.10
CA SER A 236 12.38 22.47 -6.13
C SER A 236 12.38 21.91 -4.71
N ASN A 237 13.14 22.51 -3.80
CA ASN A 237 13.17 22.14 -2.40
C ASN A 237 11.80 22.34 -1.73
N TYR A 238 11.01 23.33 -2.17
CA TYR A 238 9.66 23.52 -1.65
C TYR A 238 8.76 22.31 -1.94
N LEU A 239 8.79 21.78 -3.16
CA LEU A 239 8.00 20.61 -3.56
C LEU A 239 8.44 19.36 -2.78
N ILE A 240 9.76 19.22 -2.54
CA ILE A 240 10.32 18.14 -1.72
C ILE A 240 9.75 18.22 -0.30
N TRP A 241 9.76 19.39 0.35
CA TRP A 241 9.25 19.56 1.72
C TRP A 241 7.74 19.34 1.81
N VAL A 242 6.96 19.87 0.86
CA VAL A 242 5.50 19.63 0.82
C VAL A 242 5.24 18.13 0.72
N THR A 243 5.85 17.44 -0.25
CA THR A 243 5.63 15.99 -0.44
C THR A 243 6.07 15.19 0.78
N LEU A 244 7.21 15.54 1.40
CA LEU A 244 7.72 14.92 2.63
C LEU A 244 6.68 14.96 3.76
N ILE A 245 6.08 16.13 3.99
CA ILE A 245 5.06 16.30 5.05
C ILE A 245 3.86 15.41 4.76
N PHE A 246 3.36 15.38 3.53
CA PHE A 246 2.19 14.56 3.19
C PHE A 246 2.49 13.06 3.19
N MET A 247 3.70 12.63 2.78
CA MET A 247 4.14 11.24 2.96
C MET A 247 4.15 10.84 4.44
N PHE A 248 4.71 11.70 5.30
CA PHE A 248 4.72 11.46 6.74
C PHE A 248 3.31 11.33 7.34
N LEU A 249 2.38 12.19 6.92
CA LEU A 249 0.97 12.11 7.29
C LEU A 249 0.29 10.85 6.74
N ALA A 250 0.58 10.45 5.50
CA ALA A 250 0.06 9.22 4.90
C ALA A 250 0.52 7.96 5.66
N GLY A 251 1.73 7.98 6.23
CA GLY A 251 2.28 6.90 7.06
C GLY A 251 1.77 6.87 8.50
N ALA A 252 1.14 7.94 8.99
CA ALA A 252 0.54 7.97 10.31
C ALA A 252 -0.92 7.45 10.27
N SER A 253 -1.41 6.90 11.37
CA SER A 253 -2.78 6.37 11.46
C SER A 253 -3.84 7.46 11.20
N PHE A 254 -4.65 7.30 10.15
CA PHE A 254 -5.74 8.22 9.82
C PHE A 254 -6.77 8.35 10.94
N ASN A 255 -6.97 7.29 11.73
CA ASN A 255 -7.89 7.29 12.86
C ASN A 255 -7.44 8.26 13.96
N ILE A 256 -6.15 8.24 14.28
CA ILE A 256 -5.58 9.13 15.30
C ILE A 256 -5.57 10.57 14.79
N GLN A 257 -5.24 10.77 13.51
CA GLN A 257 -5.31 12.08 12.86
C GLN A 257 -6.73 12.65 12.86
N TYR A 258 -7.74 11.82 12.56
CA TYR A 258 -9.15 12.23 12.66
C TYR A 258 -9.50 12.74 14.08
N ARG A 259 -9.08 12.00 15.10
CA ARG A 259 -9.30 12.40 16.50
C ARG A 259 -8.55 13.68 16.85
N ALA A 260 -7.32 13.84 16.39
CA ALA A 260 -6.52 15.05 16.61
C ALA A 260 -7.16 16.29 15.99
N ILE A 261 -7.68 16.17 14.76
CA ILE A 261 -8.36 17.26 14.04
C ILE A 261 -9.71 17.61 14.72
N THR A 262 -10.55 16.60 15.00
CA THR A 262 -11.88 16.83 15.57
C THR A 262 -11.82 17.36 17.00
N GLN A 263 -10.83 16.97 17.79
CA GLN A 263 -10.60 17.47 19.15
C GLN A 263 -9.69 18.71 19.18
N LYS A 264 -9.24 19.21 18.01
CA LYS A 264 -8.32 20.35 17.88
C LYS A 264 -7.07 20.23 18.78
N ASN A 265 -6.58 19.02 18.98
CA ASN A 265 -5.45 18.74 19.86
C ASN A 265 -4.43 17.81 19.18
N PRO A 266 -3.36 18.36 18.56
CA PRO A 266 -2.34 17.55 17.86
C PRO A 266 -1.50 16.68 18.82
N LEU A 267 -1.46 17.00 20.12
CA LEU A 267 -0.71 16.22 21.13
C LEU A 267 -1.29 14.80 21.30
N ILE A 268 -2.49 14.53 20.81
CA ILE A 268 -3.10 13.19 20.81
C ILE A 268 -2.22 12.20 20.02
N LEU A 269 -1.59 12.66 18.94
CA LEU A 269 -0.66 11.83 18.15
C LEU A 269 0.47 11.29 19.04
N PHE A 270 1.08 12.15 19.87
CA PHE A 270 2.17 11.80 20.76
C PHE A 270 1.75 11.05 22.04
N LYS A 271 0.45 10.83 22.28
CA LYS A 271 -0.01 9.93 23.35
C LYS A 271 -0.01 8.48 22.90
N ASN A 272 -0.04 8.20 21.61
CA ASN A 272 -0.05 6.85 21.04
C ASN A 272 1.38 6.30 20.97
N GLU A 273 1.60 5.10 21.49
CA GLU A 273 2.92 4.45 21.54
C GLU A 273 3.44 4.08 20.14
N GLU A 274 2.57 3.66 19.23
CA GLU A 274 2.94 3.33 17.87
C GLU A 274 3.44 4.57 17.12
N PHE A 275 2.72 5.70 17.22
CA PHE A 275 3.13 6.94 16.59
C PHE A 275 4.47 7.46 17.15
N LYS A 276 4.70 7.34 18.45
CA LYS A 276 5.99 7.68 19.05
C LYS A 276 7.12 6.84 18.47
N LEU A 277 6.91 5.53 18.31
CA LEU A 277 7.90 4.64 17.73
C LEU A 277 8.18 5.02 16.26
N TYR A 278 7.12 5.25 15.46
CA TYR A 278 7.24 5.71 14.07
C TYR A 278 8.03 7.01 13.95
N PHE A 279 7.65 8.03 14.72
CA PHE A 279 8.32 9.34 14.73
C PHE A 279 9.79 9.22 15.15
N SER A 280 10.06 8.49 16.25
CA SER A 280 11.42 8.30 16.77
C SER A 280 12.30 7.56 15.76
N LEU A 281 11.80 6.50 15.12
CA LEU A 281 12.51 5.76 14.10
C LEU A 281 12.89 6.66 12.91
N VAL A 282 11.92 7.42 12.38
CA VAL A 282 12.16 8.34 11.27
C VAL A 282 13.26 9.34 11.61
N ILE A 283 13.20 9.98 12.77
CA ILE A 283 14.18 10.98 13.19
C ILE A 283 15.57 10.36 13.43
N ILE A 284 15.64 9.23 14.16
CA ILE A 284 16.92 8.55 14.45
C ILE A 284 17.59 8.12 13.15
N MET A 285 16.86 7.48 12.23
CA MET A 285 17.42 7.01 10.96
C MET A 285 17.83 8.18 10.06
N ALA A 286 17.04 9.26 10.01
CA ALA A 286 17.39 10.46 9.26
C ALA A 286 18.69 11.10 9.80
N ILE A 287 18.86 11.19 11.12
CA ILE A 287 20.10 11.72 11.72
C ILE A 287 21.30 10.83 11.39
N LEU A 288 21.19 9.51 11.55
CA LEU A 288 22.27 8.57 11.27
C LEU A 288 22.71 8.64 9.80
N ILE A 289 21.76 8.68 8.87
CA ILE A 289 22.06 8.82 7.43
C ILE A 289 22.65 10.19 7.12
N THR A 290 22.14 11.27 7.74
CA THR A 290 22.70 12.61 7.58
C THR A 290 24.17 12.65 8.00
N ILE A 291 24.50 12.08 9.15
CA ILE A 291 25.90 12.00 9.63
C ILE A 291 26.76 11.24 8.61
N SER A 292 26.27 10.08 8.13
CA SER A 292 26.98 9.28 7.14
C SER A 292 27.20 10.04 5.83
N LEU A 293 26.19 10.76 5.33
CA LEU A 293 26.30 11.55 4.10
C LEU A 293 27.27 12.71 4.23
N VAL A 294 27.23 13.45 5.33
CA VAL A 294 28.17 14.57 5.59
C VAL A 294 29.61 14.10 5.67
N LEU A 295 29.84 12.91 6.27
CA LEU A 295 31.19 12.37 6.40
C LEU A 295 31.75 11.76 5.11
N ASN A 296 30.89 11.20 4.24
CA ASN A 296 31.33 10.39 3.12
C ASN A 296 30.98 10.99 1.74
N THR A 297 30.23 12.09 1.68
CA THR A 297 29.83 12.75 0.44
C THR A 297 30.17 14.24 0.48
N HIS A 298 30.03 14.94 -0.66
CA HIS A 298 30.27 16.38 -0.77
C HIS A 298 29.00 17.23 -0.49
N LEU A 299 27.92 16.61 -0.01
CA LEU A 299 26.68 17.32 0.31
C LEU A 299 26.86 18.15 1.58
N ASN A 300 26.30 19.35 1.60
CA ASN A 300 26.25 20.16 2.80
C ASN A 300 25.26 19.59 3.83
N LEU A 301 25.34 20.04 5.08
CA LEU A 301 24.51 19.52 6.17
C LEU A 301 23.00 19.68 5.90
N SER A 302 22.57 20.82 5.34
CA SER A 302 21.16 21.11 5.07
C SER A 302 20.58 20.16 4.03
N ASP A 303 21.29 19.96 2.91
CA ASP A 303 20.83 19.10 1.83
C ASP A 303 20.90 17.62 2.24
N SER A 304 21.98 17.24 2.95
CA SER A 304 22.11 15.88 3.53
C SER A 304 20.93 15.55 4.44
N PHE A 305 20.54 16.48 5.33
CA PHE A 305 19.40 16.26 6.23
C PHE A 305 18.07 16.20 5.46
N MET A 306 17.84 17.11 4.53
CA MET A 306 16.60 17.13 3.73
C MET A 306 16.43 15.82 2.94
N HIS A 307 17.46 15.39 2.21
CA HIS A 307 17.40 14.19 1.40
C HIS A 307 17.36 12.91 2.26
N ALA A 308 18.10 12.85 3.38
CA ALA A 308 18.05 11.74 4.31
C ALA A 308 16.65 11.59 4.92
N LEU A 309 16.07 12.68 5.43
CA LEU A 309 14.73 12.67 6.01
C LEU A 309 13.67 12.29 4.96
N TYR A 310 13.79 12.82 3.74
CA TYR A 310 12.89 12.49 2.64
C TYR A 310 12.93 11.00 2.31
N GLN A 311 14.12 10.41 2.11
CA GLN A 311 14.25 9.00 1.74
C GLN A 311 13.83 8.07 2.89
N VAL A 312 14.15 8.40 4.14
CA VAL A 312 13.68 7.62 5.30
C VAL A 312 12.16 7.61 5.38
N ILE A 313 11.51 8.77 5.24
CA ILE A 313 10.05 8.83 5.24
C ILE A 313 9.49 8.09 4.03
N SER A 314 10.00 8.33 2.83
CA SER A 314 9.55 7.69 1.60
C SER A 314 9.57 6.16 1.70
N ILE A 315 10.65 5.59 2.24
CA ILE A 315 10.80 4.14 2.41
C ILE A 315 9.96 3.60 3.56
N THR A 316 9.96 4.27 4.74
CA THR A 316 9.17 3.84 5.90
C THR A 316 7.67 3.86 5.60
N THR A 317 7.21 4.84 4.83
CA THR A 317 5.80 4.94 4.44
C THR A 317 5.47 4.07 3.24
N SER A 318 6.46 3.39 2.67
CA SER A 318 6.37 2.63 1.43
C SER A 318 5.92 3.46 0.21
N THR A 319 6.15 4.78 0.22
CA THR A 319 5.81 5.65 -0.91
C THR A 319 6.75 5.44 -2.09
N GLY A 320 8.06 5.24 -1.84
CA GLY A 320 9.04 4.98 -2.89
C GLY A 320 9.40 6.18 -3.78
N SER A 321 8.86 7.37 -3.51
CA SER A 321 9.23 8.61 -4.22
C SER A 321 10.67 9.02 -3.88
N ALA A 322 11.38 9.58 -4.86
CA ALA A 322 12.78 9.96 -4.70
C ALA A 322 13.02 11.46 -4.90
N SER A 323 13.79 12.06 -3.97
CA SER A 323 14.29 13.42 -4.07
C SER A 323 15.73 13.49 -4.59
N ILE A 324 16.41 12.35 -4.62
CA ILE A 324 17.77 12.15 -5.10
C ILE A 324 17.98 10.67 -5.41
N ASP A 325 18.90 10.37 -6.30
CA ASP A 325 19.32 8.98 -6.57
C ASP A 325 20.23 8.46 -5.44
N PHE A 326 19.63 7.75 -4.48
CA PHE A 326 20.33 7.18 -3.33
C PHE A 326 21.23 5.97 -3.70
N ILE A 327 21.18 5.47 -4.93
CA ILE A 327 22.13 4.45 -5.39
C ILE A 327 23.58 4.97 -5.36
N ASN A 328 23.74 6.27 -5.54
CA ASN A 328 25.03 6.96 -5.49
C ASN A 328 25.50 7.30 -4.06
N TRP A 329 24.68 6.99 -3.04
CA TRP A 329 25.05 7.22 -1.64
C TRP A 329 26.13 6.22 -1.18
N ASP A 330 26.78 6.55 -0.07
CA ASP A 330 27.75 5.67 0.58
C ASP A 330 27.11 4.37 1.06
N TYR A 331 27.96 3.39 1.31
CA TYR A 331 27.53 2.03 1.67
C TYR A 331 26.73 2.00 3.00
N THR A 332 27.15 2.79 3.98
CA THR A 332 26.49 2.86 5.29
C THR A 332 25.09 3.40 5.17
N SER A 333 24.88 4.49 4.44
CA SER A 333 23.58 5.08 4.20
C SER A 333 22.63 4.11 3.47
N LYS A 334 23.15 3.34 2.50
CA LYS A 334 22.34 2.30 1.81
C LYS A 334 21.94 1.15 2.72
N ILE A 335 22.83 0.68 3.60
CA ILE A 335 22.47 -0.37 4.59
C ILE A 335 21.40 0.14 5.56
N LEU A 336 21.53 1.36 6.07
CA LEU A 336 20.54 1.94 6.97
C LEU A 336 19.17 2.05 6.29
N LEU A 337 19.11 2.50 5.03
CA LEU A 337 17.86 2.50 4.25
C LEU A 337 17.31 1.10 4.04
N PHE A 338 18.16 0.10 3.76
CA PHE A 338 17.71 -1.30 3.61
C PHE A 338 17.07 -1.84 4.89
N ILE A 339 17.61 -1.49 6.06
CA ILE A 339 16.99 -1.84 7.36
C ILE A 339 15.60 -1.17 7.49
N VAL A 340 15.49 0.09 7.07
CA VAL A 340 14.22 0.84 7.10
C VAL A 340 13.15 0.19 6.22
N MET A 341 13.50 -0.51 5.13
CA MET A 341 12.53 -1.21 4.28
C MET A 341 11.68 -2.28 5.01
N PHE A 342 12.22 -2.86 6.08
CA PHE A 342 11.46 -3.80 6.92
C PHE A 342 10.54 -3.10 7.92
N MET A 343 10.70 -1.79 8.10
CA MET A 343 9.92 -0.98 9.04
C MET A 343 8.81 -0.28 8.28
N GLY A 344 7.60 -0.77 8.40
CA GLY A 344 6.43 -0.16 7.76
C GLY A 344 5.87 1.02 8.55
N SER A 345 4.79 1.58 8.05
CA SER A 345 4.05 2.70 8.65
C SER A 345 3.14 2.27 9.81
N CYS A 346 2.39 3.21 10.40
CA CYS A 346 1.41 2.91 11.46
C CYS A 346 0.23 2.07 10.95
N ALA A 347 -0.38 1.31 11.83
CA ALA A 347 -1.65 0.63 11.55
C ALA A 347 -2.76 1.66 11.24
N GLY A 348 -3.57 1.36 10.22
CA GLY A 348 -4.60 2.30 9.76
C GLY A 348 -4.06 3.51 9.00
N SER A 349 -2.89 3.39 8.39
CA SER A 349 -2.28 4.30 7.41
C SER A 349 -2.34 3.71 6.00
N ALA A 350 -1.96 4.50 4.99
CA ALA A 350 -1.90 4.05 3.61
C ALA A 350 -0.68 3.15 3.29
N GLY A 351 0.40 3.22 4.05
CA GLY A 351 1.66 2.52 3.76
C GLY A 351 1.59 1.00 3.89
N GLY A 352 2.52 0.32 3.25
CA GLY A 352 2.72 -1.15 3.29
C GLY A 352 3.69 -1.63 4.36
N GLY A 353 4.26 -2.81 4.16
CA GLY A 353 5.29 -3.41 5.01
C GLY A 353 4.79 -3.90 6.37
N ILE A 354 5.74 -4.27 7.26
CA ILE A 354 5.43 -4.71 8.62
C ILE A 354 5.09 -3.48 9.47
N LYS A 355 3.81 -3.32 9.82
CA LYS A 355 3.30 -2.16 10.59
C LYS A 355 4.06 -1.95 11.91
N MET A 356 4.27 -0.69 12.30
CA MET A 356 4.99 -0.31 13.53
C MET A 356 4.44 -0.95 14.79
N VAL A 357 3.13 -1.08 14.90
CA VAL A 357 2.51 -1.76 16.06
C VAL A 357 2.94 -3.22 16.20
N ARG A 358 3.21 -3.91 15.07
CA ARG A 358 3.69 -5.30 15.11
C ARG A 358 5.11 -5.36 15.68
N TRP A 359 5.99 -4.48 15.25
CA TRP A 359 7.33 -4.35 15.83
C TRP A 359 7.29 -4.02 17.33
N LEU A 360 6.38 -3.12 17.73
CA LEU A 360 6.18 -2.79 19.15
C LEU A 360 5.73 -4.01 19.96
N ILE A 361 4.79 -4.80 19.44
CA ILE A 361 4.31 -6.01 20.11
C ILE A 361 5.37 -7.10 20.14
N VAL A 362 6.14 -7.31 19.06
CA VAL A 362 7.26 -8.25 19.02
C VAL A 362 8.30 -7.88 20.08
N TYR A 363 8.71 -6.60 20.12
CA TYR A 363 9.65 -6.12 21.14
C TYR A 363 9.15 -6.34 22.57
N LYS A 364 7.87 -5.98 22.85
CA LYS A 364 7.28 -6.19 24.17
C LYS A 364 7.11 -7.66 24.52
N SER A 365 6.82 -8.51 23.54
CA SER A 365 6.75 -9.97 23.71
C SER A 365 8.11 -10.54 24.10
N MET A 366 9.17 -10.17 23.40
CA MET A 366 10.54 -10.59 23.72
C MET A 366 10.91 -10.17 25.14
N LYS A 367 10.64 -8.90 25.52
CA LYS A 367 10.89 -8.41 26.87
C LYS A 367 10.08 -9.18 27.93
N SER A 368 8.81 -9.53 27.62
CA SER A 368 7.96 -10.32 28.50
C SER A 368 8.52 -11.72 28.74
N GLU A 369 9.03 -12.39 27.68
CA GLU A 369 9.64 -13.73 27.82
C GLU A 369 10.93 -13.69 28.64
N LEU A 370 11.80 -12.69 28.43
CA LEU A 370 13.00 -12.51 29.27
C LEU A 370 12.65 -12.30 30.73
N LEU A 371 11.60 -11.51 31.02
CA LEU A 371 11.15 -11.31 32.40
C LEU A 371 10.58 -12.60 33.03
N ARG A 372 9.89 -13.44 32.24
CA ARG A 372 9.39 -14.75 32.72
C ARG A 372 10.52 -15.72 33.06
N ILE A 373 11.62 -15.69 32.28
CA ILE A 373 12.81 -16.51 32.60
C ILE A 373 13.41 -16.10 33.94
N LEU A 374 13.47 -14.80 34.21
CA LEU A 374 14.02 -14.27 35.46
C LEU A 374 13.06 -14.43 36.65
N HIS A 375 11.76 -14.34 36.41
CA HIS A 375 10.70 -14.39 37.40
C HIS A 375 9.56 -15.34 36.92
N PRO A 376 9.72 -16.67 37.04
CA PRO A 376 8.80 -17.66 36.50
C PRO A 376 7.33 -17.53 36.96
N ASN A 377 7.15 -17.01 38.18
CA ASN A 377 5.81 -16.82 38.78
C ASN A 377 5.19 -15.44 38.49
N ALA A 378 5.87 -14.58 37.72
CA ALA A 378 5.35 -13.25 37.40
C ALA A 378 4.29 -13.32 36.27
N ILE A 379 3.13 -12.70 36.52
CA ILE A 379 2.11 -12.49 35.47
C ILE A 379 2.51 -11.25 34.69
N VAL A 380 3.12 -11.45 33.53
CA VAL A 380 3.54 -10.36 32.65
C VAL A 380 2.56 -10.23 31.48
N ASN A 381 1.76 -9.17 31.49
CA ASN A 381 0.82 -8.84 30.42
C ASN A 381 1.44 -7.82 29.47
N ILE A 382 1.34 -8.10 28.17
CA ILE A 382 1.75 -7.15 27.11
C ILE A 382 0.68 -6.06 27.02
N LYS A 383 1.08 -4.79 27.12
CA LYS A 383 0.18 -3.64 26.99
C LYS A 383 0.66 -2.72 25.88
N VAL A 384 -0.29 -2.19 25.09
CA VAL A 384 -0.09 -1.13 24.09
C VAL A 384 -1.13 -0.06 24.37
N ASP A 385 -0.72 1.20 24.49
CA ASP A 385 -1.59 2.33 24.87
C ASP A 385 -2.43 2.04 26.14
N ASN A 386 -1.80 1.43 27.16
CA ASN A 386 -2.44 0.98 28.41
C ASN A 386 -3.52 -0.12 28.25
N LYS A 387 -3.72 -0.67 27.05
CA LYS A 387 -4.64 -1.80 26.81
C LYS A 387 -3.85 -3.11 26.78
N THR A 388 -4.36 -4.13 27.44
CA THR A 388 -3.76 -5.48 27.41
C THR A 388 -4.00 -6.12 26.04
N VAL A 389 -2.92 -6.58 25.42
CA VAL A 389 -2.96 -7.37 24.18
C VAL A 389 -3.22 -8.82 24.55
N ALA A 390 -4.24 -9.44 23.93
CA ALA A 390 -4.53 -10.86 24.14
C ALA A 390 -3.33 -11.73 23.69
N PRO A 391 -2.96 -12.78 24.43
CA PRO A 391 -1.81 -13.64 24.09
C PRO A 391 -1.92 -14.25 22.69
N GLU A 392 -3.14 -14.57 22.24
CA GLU A 392 -3.43 -15.11 20.90
C GLU A 392 -3.04 -14.09 19.80
N VAL A 393 -3.37 -12.81 20.01
CA VAL A 393 -3.03 -11.73 19.07
C VAL A 393 -1.51 -11.54 19.01
N ALA A 394 -0.83 -11.52 20.16
CA ALA A 394 0.62 -11.42 20.18
C ALA A 394 1.30 -12.58 19.43
N ARG A 395 0.81 -13.83 19.63
CA ARG A 395 1.31 -15.01 18.92
C ARG A 395 1.05 -14.91 17.41
N GLN A 396 -0.14 -14.48 16.99
CA GLN A 396 -0.45 -14.29 15.56
C GLN A 396 0.49 -13.28 14.90
N ILE A 397 0.85 -12.20 15.59
CA ILE A 397 1.79 -11.19 15.09
C ILE A 397 3.19 -11.78 14.94
N ILE A 398 3.68 -12.54 15.91
CA ILE A 398 4.99 -13.19 15.80
C ILE A 398 5.04 -14.16 14.62
N VAL A 399 3.99 -14.97 14.46
CA VAL A 399 3.84 -15.90 13.33
C VAL A 399 3.81 -15.14 11.99
N TYR A 400 3.09 -14.02 11.92
CA TYR A 400 3.06 -13.15 10.73
C TYR A 400 4.47 -12.65 10.35
N VAL A 401 5.21 -12.12 11.33
CA VAL A 401 6.58 -11.62 11.09
C VAL A 401 7.50 -12.75 10.62
N PHE A 402 7.37 -13.94 11.23
CA PHE A 402 8.14 -15.11 10.80
C PHE A 402 7.84 -15.48 9.34
N TYR A 403 6.56 -15.59 8.94
CA TYR A 403 6.20 -15.88 7.55
C TYR A 403 6.62 -14.79 6.58
N TYR A 404 6.60 -13.52 7.00
CA TYR A 404 7.09 -12.43 6.18
C TYR A 404 8.57 -12.60 5.83
N PHE A 405 9.42 -12.89 6.82
CA PHE A 405 10.83 -13.16 6.59
C PHE A 405 11.08 -14.47 5.83
N LEU A 406 10.26 -15.48 6.03
CA LEU A 406 10.35 -16.74 5.29
C LEU A 406 10.08 -16.51 3.79
N ILE A 407 8.99 -15.81 3.43
CA ILE A 407 8.66 -15.51 2.04
C ILE A 407 9.73 -14.57 1.44
N PHE A 408 10.15 -13.56 2.18
CA PHE A 408 11.27 -12.69 1.78
C PHE A 408 12.52 -13.51 1.43
N GLY A 409 12.93 -14.43 2.31
CA GLY A 409 14.12 -15.26 2.09
C GLY A 409 13.97 -16.18 0.86
N ILE A 410 12.85 -16.88 0.74
CA ILE A 410 12.59 -17.79 -0.38
C ILE A 410 12.57 -17.01 -1.71
N THR A 411 11.81 -15.93 -1.80
CA THR A 411 11.70 -15.16 -3.05
C THR A 411 12.98 -14.43 -3.39
N SER A 412 13.74 -13.95 -2.39
CA SER A 412 15.09 -13.39 -2.61
C SER A 412 16.05 -14.40 -3.23
N ILE A 413 16.08 -15.64 -2.73
CA ILE A 413 16.95 -16.69 -3.26
C ILE A 413 16.56 -17.04 -4.70
N ILE A 414 15.26 -17.24 -4.95
CA ILE A 414 14.78 -17.63 -6.28
C ILE A 414 15.11 -16.52 -7.31
N ILE A 415 14.79 -15.25 -7.00
CA ILE A 415 15.09 -14.14 -7.90
C ILE A 415 16.60 -13.97 -8.08
N SER A 416 17.41 -14.14 -7.02
CA SER A 416 18.88 -14.08 -7.12
C SER A 416 19.45 -15.11 -8.07
N ILE A 417 18.89 -16.33 -8.07
CA ILE A 417 19.29 -17.40 -8.99
C ILE A 417 18.91 -17.05 -10.43
N ILE A 418 17.69 -16.54 -10.66
CA ILE A 418 17.20 -16.18 -12.00
C ILE A 418 18.01 -15.02 -12.59
N GLU A 419 18.24 -13.99 -11.80
CA GLU A 419 18.92 -12.75 -12.25
C GLU A 419 20.44 -12.81 -12.13
N HIS A 420 20.99 -13.91 -11.60
CA HIS A 420 22.43 -14.07 -11.30
C HIS A 420 23.02 -12.91 -10.47
N ASN A 421 22.18 -12.27 -9.64
CA ASN A 421 22.55 -11.09 -8.86
C ASN A 421 21.80 -11.06 -7.52
N SER A 422 22.52 -11.24 -6.41
CA SER A 422 21.95 -11.26 -5.07
C SER A 422 21.37 -9.90 -4.63
N ALA A 423 21.98 -8.79 -5.06
CA ALA A 423 21.48 -7.46 -4.72
C ALA A 423 20.12 -7.20 -5.40
N VAL A 424 19.93 -7.66 -6.65
CA VAL A 424 18.65 -7.61 -7.35
C VAL A 424 17.62 -8.48 -6.63
N GLY A 425 17.97 -9.73 -6.29
CA GLY A 425 17.05 -10.65 -5.63
C GLY A 425 16.55 -10.15 -4.27
N LEU A 426 17.48 -9.68 -3.42
CA LEU A 426 17.13 -9.08 -2.12
C LEU A 426 16.24 -7.83 -2.29
N SER A 427 16.61 -6.95 -3.23
CA SER A 427 15.86 -5.72 -3.48
C SER A 427 14.46 -6.01 -4.04
N CYS A 428 14.32 -6.83 -5.07
CA CYS A 428 13.03 -7.19 -5.66
C CYS A 428 12.08 -7.81 -4.64
N SER A 429 12.60 -8.69 -3.80
CA SER A 429 11.79 -9.36 -2.79
C SER A 429 11.26 -8.38 -1.75
N ILE A 430 12.12 -7.53 -1.17
CA ILE A 430 11.70 -6.59 -0.13
C ILE A 430 10.82 -5.48 -0.68
N THR A 431 11.11 -4.96 -1.89
CA THR A 431 10.28 -3.92 -2.51
C THR A 431 8.89 -4.44 -2.85
N GLY A 432 8.77 -5.68 -3.35
CA GLY A 432 7.50 -6.32 -3.63
C GLY A 432 6.69 -6.57 -2.36
N LEU A 433 7.27 -7.24 -1.35
CA LEU A 433 6.59 -7.56 -0.09
C LEU A 433 6.30 -6.33 0.78
N GLY A 434 7.17 -5.33 0.75
CA GLY A 434 7.00 -4.07 1.48
C GLY A 434 6.10 -3.08 0.74
N ASN A 435 5.78 -3.32 -0.53
CA ASN A 435 5.11 -2.38 -1.44
C ASN A 435 5.80 -1.00 -1.47
N ILE A 436 7.14 -0.97 -1.68
CA ILE A 436 7.97 0.23 -1.50
C ILE A 436 8.31 0.91 -2.82
N GLY A 437 8.50 0.14 -3.92
CA GLY A 437 8.84 0.63 -5.25
C GLY A 437 10.32 0.45 -5.59
N PRO A 438 11.20 1.43 -5.33
CA PRO A 438 12.60 1.35 -5.74
C PRO A 438 13.39 0.34 -4.90
N GLY A 439 14.38 -0.31 -5.56
CA GLY A 439 15.33 -1.21 -4.93
C GLY A 439 16.69 -0.58 -4.67
N PHE A 440 17.65 -1.37 -4.18
CA PHE A 440 19.04 -0.96 -3.91
C PHE A 440 20.04 -1.40 -4.96
N ALA A 441 19.62 -2.20 -5.93
CA ALA A 441 20.48 -2.54 -7.07
C ALA A 441 20.38 -1.44 -8.13
N LYS A 442 21.50 -1.15 -8.81
CA LYS A 442 21.58 -0.11 -9.84
C LYS A 442 20.53 -0.28 -10.94
N GLN A 443 20.17 -1.52 -11.26
CA GLN A 443 19.21 -1.87 -12.30
C GLN A 443 17.75 -1.57 -11.95
N ILE A 444 17.42 -1.47 -10.65
CA ILE A 444 16.07 -1.32 -10.11
C ILE A 444 16.01 -0.23 -9.03
N GLY A 445 16.94 0.71 -9.08
CA GLY A 445 17.01 1.86 -8.19
C GLY A 445 15.92 2.90 -8.47
N PRO A 446 15.93 4.05 -7.76
CA PRO A 446 14.89 5.06 -7.86
C PRO A 446 14.80 5.73 -9.24
N MET A 447 15.90 5.75 -10.02
CA MET A 447 15.96 6.30 -11.37
C MET A 447 16.00 5.19 -12.45
N ALA A 448 15.79 3.95 -12.08
CA ALA A 448 15.75 2.80 -12.97
C ALA A 448 14.33 2.22 -13.05
N ASN A 449 14.16 1.15 -13.82
CA ASN A 449 12.89 0.45 -13.98
C ASN A 449 13.10 -1.06 -13.92
N PHE A 450 12.00 -1.81 -13.85
CA PHE A 450 12.01 -3.26 -13.73
C PHE A 450 11.85 -3.99 -15.08
N ASP A 451 11.93 -3.26 -16.20
CA ASP A 451 11.74 -3.83 -17.55
C ASP A 451 12.80 -4.88 -17.87
N GLY A 452 14.05 -4.63 -17.50
CA GLY A 452 15.18 -5.53 -17.75
C GLY A 452 15.16 -6.85 -16.96
N LEU A 453 14.21 -7.08 -16.05
CA LEU A 453 14.11 -8.32 -15.30
C LEU A 453 13.55 -9.47 -16.15
N HIS A 454 13.98 -10.68 -15.82
CA HIS A 454 13.43 -11.90 -16.41
C HIS A 454 11.91 -12.01 -16.11
N SER A 455 11.14 -12.57 -17.04
CA SER A 455 9.67 -12.70 -16.89
C SER A 455 9.26 -13.46 -15.63
N SER A 456 10.02 -14.48 -15.21
CA SER A 456 9.77 -15.23 -13.98
C SER A 456 9.99 -14.36 -12.73
N SER A 457 10.99 -13.47 -12.74
CA SER A 457 11.23 -12.52 -11.64
C SER A 457 10.11 -11.49 -11.53
N LYS A 458 9.61 -10.98 -12.67
CA LYS A 458 8.44 -10.11 -12.71
C LYS A 458 7.19 -10.80 -12.14
N ALA A 459 6.95 -12.07 -12.49
CA ALA A 459 5.82 -12.85 -11.95
C ALA A 459 5.92 -13.06 -10.42
N ILE A 460 7.11 -13.36 -9.89
CA ILE A 460 7.34 -13.47 -8.44
C ILE A 460 7.12 -12.12 -7.76
N MET A 461 7.54 -11.03 -8.36
CA MET A 461 7.29 -9.69 -7.82
C MET A 461 5.79 -9.37 -7.78
N ILE A 462 5.03 -9.67 -8.83
CA ILE A 462 3.56 -9.52 -8.85
C ILE A 462 2.92 -10.28 -7.67
N PHE A 463 3.36 -11.52 -7.43
CA PHE A 463 2.92 -12.30 -6.28
C PHE A 463 3.27 -11.60 -4.95
N ASN A 464 4.53 -11.16 -4.78
CA ASN A 464 4.98 -10.48 -3.58
C ASN A 464 4.20 -9.18 -3.32
N MET A 465 3.92 -8.38 -4.35
CA MET A 465 3.15 -7.14 -4.25
C MET A 465 1.72 -7.40 -3.73
N LEU A 466 1.05 -8.43 -4.25
CA LEU A 466 -0.30 -8.81 -3.81
C LEU A 466 -0.28 -9.35 -2.38
N VAL A 467 0.66 -10.23 -2.06
CA VAL A 467 0.80 -10.85 -0.73
C VAL A 467 1.18 -9.80 0.32
N GLY A 468 2.07 -8.87 -0.01
CA GLY A 468 2.45 -7.77 0.85
C GLY A 468 1.27 -6.85 1.19
N ARG A 469 0.48 -6.47 0.18
CA ARG A 469 -0.66 -5.57 0.36
C ARG A 469 -1.83 -6.20 1.13
N LEU A 470 -2.13 -7.46 0.86
CA LEU A 470 -3.24 -8.21 1.48
C LEU A 470 -2.86 -8.84 2.83
N GLU A 471 -1.64 -8.55 3.32
CA GLU A 471 -1.16 -8.99 4.64
C GLU A 471 -1.03 -10.50 4.85
N LEU A 472 -0.46 -11.25 3.90
CA LEU A 472 -0.05 -12.67 4.04
C LEU A 472 -1.16 -13.64 4.50
N ILE A 473 -1.89 -13.31 5.58
CA ILE A 473 -2.86 -14.20 6.22
C ILE A 473 -3.96 -14.70 5.28
N PRO A 474 -4.62 -13.85 4.45
CA PRO A 474 -5.62 -14.30 3.49
C PRO A 474 -5.09 -15.37 2.54
N PHE A 475 -3.87 -15.18 2.01
CA PHE A 475 -3.25 -16.16 1.11
C PHE A 475 -2.89 -17.46 1.82
N LEU A 476 -2.30 -17.38 3.02
CA LEU A 476 -1.91 -18.57 3.78
C LEU A 476 -3.13 -19.41 4.19
N VAL A 477 -4.25 -18.76 4.53
CA VAL A 477 -5.51 -19.45 4.86
C VAL A 477 -6.09 -20.15 3.63
N MET A 478 -6.02 -19.55 2.45
CA MET A 478 -6.50 -20.16 1.19
C MET A 478 -5.69 -21.40 0.78
N LEU A 479 -4.44 -21.54 1.20
CA LEU A 479 -3.61 -22.72 0.95
C LEU A 479 -3.98 -23.91 1.83
N GLN A 480 -4.75 -23.71 2.89
CA GLN A 480 -5.21 -24.78 3.78
C GLN A 480 -6.35 -25.57 3.14
N LYS A 481 -6.25 -26.90 3.13
CA LYS A 481 -7.33 -27.79 2.62
C LYS A 481 -8.67 -27.57 3.33
N ASP A 482 -8.63 -27.34 4.63
CA ASP A 482 -9.81 -27.13 5.47
C ASP A 482 -10.59 -25.87 5.06
N PHE A 483 -9.93 -24.88 4.49
CA PHE A 483 -10.59 -23.68 3.97
C PHE A 483 -11.62 -24.03 2.88
N TRP A 484 -11.28 -24.95 1.97
CA TRP A 484 -12.13 -25.35 0.85
C TRP A 484 -13.21 -26.36 1.25
N THR A 485 -13.01 -27.09 2.36
CA THR A 485 -13.92 -28.10 2.90
C THR A 485 -14.88 -27.57 3.96
N LEU A 486 -14.80 -26.26 4.29
CA LEU A 486 -15.73 -25.59 5.20
C LEU A 486 -17.17 -25.82 4.71
N LYS A 487 -17.82 -26.91 5.21
CA LYS A 487 -19.24 -27.14 5.05
C LYS A 487 -20.02 -26.16 5.94
N ASP A 488 -21.23 -25.85 5.51
CA ASP A 488 -22.19 -25.07 6.28
C ASP A 488 -22.53 -25.84 7.57
N ASN A 489 -21.89 -25.52 8.69
CA ASN A 489 -22.34 -25.82 10.03
C ASN A 489 -22.88 -24.56 10.65
#